data_554c95df222152bc07aebee750070679
#
_entry.id   554c95df222152bc07aebee750070679
#
_cell.length_a   1.000
_cell.length_b   1.000
_cell.length_c   1.000
_cell.angle_alpha   90.00
_cell.angle_beta   90.00
_cell.angle_gamma   90.00
#
_symmetry.space_group_name_H-M   'P 1'
#
loop_
_entity.id
_entity.type
_entity.pdbx_description
1 polymer ?
#
loop_
_entity_poly.entity_id
_entity_poly.type
_entity_poly.pdbx_seq_one_letter_code
_entity_poly.pdbx_strand_id
1 'polypeptide(L)'
;MRKALIASLAVAAALIVAATATGGSTAPAAVAGIPGCEKEKLGLLDSGSATLTIGADNPAFPPWFGGAEKTKPWKVSDPYSGKGYEAAVAYAVAKQLGFSKAQVKWTVTPFNNSFRPGKKPFDFYITQVSYNPQRAKAVDFSKGYYFVNQSIVGRKGKPIASVRSINGLKKYRLGAQVGTTSYDYIVKQIKPDSSPKVYDTNDAAVQALKNGQIDGLVVDQPTAFYVTAVQVPDGKVVGQFGAVGSKERFGLVLQKGSKLTACANKAIDRLWANGTIRNLQRIWLARATGAPVLK
;
A
#
# COMPACT_ATOMS: atom_id res chain seq x y z
N MET A 1 71.00 11.61 58.08
CA MET A 1 71.50 11.27 56.74
C MET A 1 70.34 10.94 55.84
N ARG A 2 69.98 11.80 54.93
CA ARG A 2 69.44 11.56 53.60
C ARG A 2 68.94 12.93 53.04
N LYS A 3 69.62 13.33 52.01
CA LYS A 3 69.41 14.60 51.30
C LYS A 3 68.12 14.59 50.49
N ALA A 4 67.30 15.62 50.60
CA ALA A 4 66.15 15.84 49.74
C ALA A 4 66.53 16.74 48.55
N LEU A 5 66.35 16.23 47.33
CA LEU A 5 66.47 17.01 46.09
C LEU A 5 65.13 17.72 45.81
N ILE A 6 65.23 19.03 45.63
CA ILE A 6 64.14 19.87 45.18
C ILE A 6 64.23 19.89 43.65
N ALA A 7 63.19 19.36 42.97
CA ALA A 7 63.05 19.46 41.53
C ALA A 7 61.98 20.55 41.19
N SER A 8 62.45 21.59 40.47
CA SER A 8 61.63 22.70 40.01
C SER A 8 60.84 22.29 38.84
N LEU A 9 59.51 22.35 38.93
CA LEU A 9 58.57 22.14 37.79
C LEU A 9 58.32 23.49 37.12
N ALA A 10 58.69 23.60 35.86
CA ALA A 10 58.32 24.69 34.98
C ALA A 10 56.85 24.45 34.48
N VAL A 11 55.99 25.42 34.76
CA VAL A 11 54.62 25.38 34.27
C VAL A 11 54.58 25.98 32.87
N ALA A 12 54.34 25.12 31.83
CA ALA A 12 54.06 25.57 30.49
C ALA A 12 52.54 25.83 30.35
N ALA A 13 52.18 27.09 30.18
CA ALA A 13 50.80 27.47 29.91
C ALA A 13 50.42 27.10 28.44
N ALA A 14 49.62 26.07 28.27
CA ALA A 14 49.02 25.74 26.99
C ALA A 14 47.75 26.57 26.78
N LEU A 15 47.78 27.46 25.80
CA LEU A 15 46.62 28.17 25.31
C LEU A 15 45.71 27.18 24.58
N ILE A 16 44.59 26.84 25.17
CA ILE A 16 43.52 26.07 24.50
C ILE A 16 42.69 27.05 23.70
N VAL A 17 42.87 27.02 22.38
CA VAL A 17 41.95 27.69 21.43
C VAL A 17 40.72 26.85 21.36
N ALA A 18 39.62 27.27 21.99
CA ALA A 18 38.31 26.66 21.85
C ALA A 18 37.75 26.98 20.44
N ALA A 19 37.90 26.03 19.53
CA ALA A 19 37.18 26.08 18.26
C ALA A 19 35.68 25.85 18.53
N THR A 20 34.87 26.90 18.49
CA THR A 20 33.41 26.79 18.49
C THR A 20 32.97 26.16 17.17
N ALA A 21 32.80 24.86 17.18
CA ALA A 21 32.09 24.16 16.08
C ALA A 21 30.63 24.62 16.12
N THR A 22 30.25 25.56 15.25
CA THR A 22 28.86 25.87 14.92
C THR A 22 28.33 24.67 14.16
N GLY A 23 27.74 23.72 14.90
CA GLY A 23 26.95 22.64 14.34
C GLY A 23 25.74 23.22 13.64
N GLY A 24 25.87 23.52 12.37
CA GLY A 24 24.75 23.85 11.51
C GLY A 24 23.83 22.63 11.43
N SER A 25 22.72 22.66 12.16
CA SER A 25 21.61 21.76 11.97
C SER A 25 21.05 22.05 10.56
N THR A 26 21.50 21.28 9.58
CA THR A 26 20.89 21.33 8.23
C THR A 26 19.48 20.75 8.37
N ALA A 27 18.49 21.62 8.50
CA ALA A 27 17.10 21.22 8.33
C ALA A 27 16.99 20.44 7.02
N PRO A 28 16.26 19.29 6.99
CA PRO A 28 16.11 18.51 5.77
C PRO A 28 15.60 19.43 4.67
N ALA A 29 16.32 19.46 3.55
CA ALA A 29 15.98 20.31 2.41
C ALA A 29 14.50 20.12 2.04
N ALA A 30 13.77 21.22 1.97
CA ALA A 30 12.37 21.18 1.56
C ALA A 30 12.30 20.51 0.18
N VAL A 31 11.41 19.54 0.02
CA VAL A 31 11.19 18.89 -1.27
C VAL A 31 10.74 19.97 -2.25
N ALA A 32 11.53 20.22 -3.29
CA ALA A 32 11.16 21.21 -4.32
C ALA A 32 9.79 20.82 -4.90
N GLY A 33 8.86 21.77 -4.88
CA GLY A 33 7.51 21.58 -5.40
C GLY A 33 7.51 21.06 -6.85
N ILE A 34 6.42 20.47 -7.27
CA ILE A 34 6.25 20.03 -8.66
C ILE A 34 5.76 21.26 -9.46
N PRO A 35 6.50 21.74 -10.47
CA PRO A 35 6.08 22.89 -11.26
C PRO A 35 4.69 22.66 -11.87
N GLY A 36 3.80 23.66 -11.72
CA GLY A 36 2.42 23.61 -12.19
C GLY A 36 1.47 22.78 -11.32
N CYS A 37 1.94 22.38 -10.11
CA CYS A 37 1.14 21.62 -9.13
C CYS A 37 1.04 22.36 -7.78
N GLU A 38 0.93 23.66 -7.84
CA GLU A 38 0.65 24.49 -6.67
C GLU A 38 -0.74 24.11 -6.11
N LYS A 39 -0.89 24.12 -4.79
CA LYS A 39 -2.09 23.60 -4.12
C LYS A 39 -3.38 24.21 -4.65
N GLU A 40 -3.37 25.51 -4.93
CA GLU A 40 -4.50 26.29 -5.43
C GLU A 40 -4.96 25.85 -6.82
N LYS A 41 -4.10 25.18 -7.57
CA LYS A 41 -4.38 24.67 -8.93
C LYS A 41 -4.86 23.22 -8.96
N LEU A 42 -4.78 22.50 -7.82
CA LEU A 42 -5.09 21.06 -7.77
C LEU A 42 -6.60 20.77 -7.83
N GLY A 43 -7.46 21.74 -7.54
CA GLY A 43 -8.92 21.57 -7.53
C GLY A 43 -9.37 20.56 -6.49
N LEU A 44 -8.89 20.75 -5.26
CA LEU A 44 -9.17 19.89 -4.12
C LEU A 44 -10.59 20.06 -3.60
N LEU A 45 -11.07 19.11 -2.81
CA LEU A 45 -12.34 19.21 -2.08
C LEU A 45 -12.35 20.39 -1.11
N ASP A 46 -11.23 20.60 -0.43
CA ASP A 46 -11.00 21.81 0.36
C ASP A 46 -10.66 22.98 -0.59
N SER A 47 -11.65 23.84 -0.85
CA SER A 47 -11.50 24.99 -1.73
C SER A 47 -10.44 25.99 -1.25
N GLY A 48 -10.12 26.02 0.07
CA GLY A 48 -9.01 26.76 0.64
C GLY A 48 -7.64 26.12 0.41
N SER A 49 -7.62 24.90 -0.18
CA SER A 49 -6.39 24.14 -0.49
C SER A 49 -5.47 23.88 0.72
N ALA A 50 -6.03 23.97 1.94
CA ALA A 50 -5.30 23.75 3.18
C ALA A 50 -5.13 22.27 3.51
N THR A 51 -6.05 21.42 3.06
CA THR A 51 -6.09 19.99 3.36
C THR A 51 -6.20 19.13 2.10
N LEU A 52 -5.56 17.95 2.17
CA LEU A 52 -5.67 16.88 1.18
C LEU A 52 -6.46 15.74 1.79
N THR A 53 -7.62 15.42 1.23
CA THR A 53 -8.50 14.36 1.71
C THR A 53 -8.22 13.06 0.98
N ILE A 54 -7.81 12.03 1.70
CA ILE A 54 -7.46 10.72 1.15
C ILE A 54 -8.50 9.70 1.58
N GLY A 55 -9.07 8.96 0.62
CA GLY A 55 -10.01 7.88 0.87
C GLY A 55 -9.30 6.55 1.06
N ALA A 56 -9.78 5.74 2.00
CA ALA A 56 -9.37 4.35 2.14
C ALA A 56 -10.55 3.47 2.62
N ASP A 57 -10.45 2.16 2.40
CA ASP A 57 -11.42 1.19 2.91
C ASP A 57 -11.23 0.93 4.40
N ASN A 58 -12.26 0.39 5.02
CA ASN A 58 -12.27 0.05 6.44
C ASN A 58 -12.99 -1.30 6.68
N PRO A 59 -12.30 -2.31 7.20
CA PRO A 59 -11.00 -2.31 7.89
C PRO A 59 -9.78 -2.06 7.00
N ALA A 60 -8.80 -1.33 7.54
CA ALA A 60 -7.50 -1.10 6.91
C ALA A 60 -6.50 -2.18 7.35
N PHE A 61 -6.12 -3.09 6.43
CA PHE A 61 -5.33 -4.27 6.77
C PHE A 61 -3.84 -4.15 6.46
N PRO A 62 -2.97 -4.77 7.29
CA PRO A 62 -1.58 -5.01 6.91
C PRO A 62 -1.49 -5.93 5.67
N PRO A 63 -0.40 -5.84 4.90
CA PRO A 63 0.73 -4.93 5.02
C PRO A 63 0.51 -3.54 4.39
N TRP A 64 -0.70 -3.31 3.88
CA TRP A 64 -1.08 -2.08 3.17
C TRP A 64 -1.22 -0.88 4.12
N PHE A 65 -1.89 -1.12 5.24
CA PHE A 65 -1.98 -0.21 6.38
C PHE A 65 -1.44 -0.95 7.60
N GLY A 66 -0.79 -0.25 8.52
CA GLY A 66 -0.12 -0.91 9.64
C GLY A 66 -0.23 -0.12 10.93
N GLY A 67 0.49 -0.65 11.95
CA GLY A 67 0.62 0.00 13.23
C GLY A 67 -0.35 -0.49 14.29
N ALA A 68 -1.35 -1.29 13.95
CA ALA A 68 -2.37 -1.81 14.87
C ALA A 68 -3.04 -0.74 15.77
N GLU A 69 -2.78 0.55 15.51
CA GLU A 69 -3.45 1.67 16.18
C GLU A 69 -4.90 1.72 15.71
N LYS A 70 -5.81 1.86 16.66
CA LYS A 70 -7.25 1.92 16.39
C LYS A 70 -7.79 3.25 16.84
N THR A 71 -7.91 4.21 15.93
CA THR A 71 -8.59 5.49 16.16
C THR A 71 -9.91 5.48 15.41
N LYS A 72 -11.01 5.71 16.10
CA LYS A 72 -12.33 5.76 15.43
C LYS A 72 -12.29 6.73 14.24
N PRO A 73 -12.86 6.37 13.07
CA PRO A 73 -13.67 5.16 12.80
C PRO A 73 -12.86 3.92 12.36
N TRP A 74 -11.54 3.98 12.31
CA TRP A 74 -10.66 2.95 11.74
C TRP A 74 -10.65 1.66 12.54
N LYS A 75 -10.64 0.54 11.82
CA LYS A 75 -10.56 -0.81 12.36
C LYS A 75 -9.28 -1.48 11.89
N VAL A 76 -8.65 -2.28 12.72
CA VAL A 76 -7.39 -3.01 12.49
C VAL A 76 -6.17 -2.09 12.46
N SER A 77 -6.09 -1.15 11.54
CA SER A 77 -5.00 -0.16 11.46
C SER A 77 -5.57 1.24 11.24
N ASP A 78 -4.83 2.25 11.68
CA ASP A 78 -5.15 3.65 11.48
C ASP A 78 -4.25 4.25 10.38
N PRO A 79 -4.80 4.66 9.22
CA PRO A 79 -4.03 5.28 8.16
C PRO A 79 -3.27 6.55 8.57
N TYR A 80 -3.76 7.29 9.58
CA TYR A 80 -3.06 8.46 10.13
C TYR A 80 -1.68 8.13 10.70
N SER A 81 -1.45 6.88 11.10
CA SER A 81 -0.13 6.42 11.56
C SER A 81 0.95 6.60 10.48
N GLY A 82 0.60 6.48 9.22
CA GLY A 82 1.51 6.45 8.08
C GLY A 82 2.27 5.12 7.95
N LYS A 83 1.91 4.12 8.77
CA LYS A 83 2.50 2.78 8.74
C LYS A 83 1.76 1.91 7.73
N GLY A 84 2.49 0.99 7.11
CA GLY A 84 2.02 0.16 5.99
C GLY A 84 2.32 0.79 4.64
N TYR A 85 2.32 -0.06 3.60
CA TYR A 85 2.80 0.34 2.28
C TYR A 85 1.98 1.50 1.69
N GLU A 86 0.66 1.37 1.66
CA GLU A 86 -0.22 2.36 1.02
C GLU A 86 -0.35 3.64 1.85
N ALA A 87 -0.41 3.55 3.18
CA ALA A 87 -0.37 4.74 4.01
C ALA A 87 0.94 5.52 3.80
N ALA A 88 2.08 4.83 3.74
CA ALA A 88 3.37 5.46 3.49
C ALA A 88 3.47 6.07 2.08
N VAL A 89 2.95 5.39 1.05
CA VAL A 89 2.87 5.92 -0.33
C VAL A 89 1.98 7.17 -0.37
N ALA A 90 0.82 7.14 0.29
CA ALA A 90 -0.11 8.27 0.34
C ALA A 90 0.55 9.51 0.94
N TYR A 91 1.25 9.38 2.07
CA TYR A 91 2.01 10.48 2.67
C TYR A 91 3.19 10.94 1.80
N ALA A 92 3.87 10.00 1.11
CA ALA A 92 4.93 10.36 0.18
C ALA A 92 4.39 11.19 -1.01
N VAL A 93 3.25 10.81 -1.57
CA VAL A 93 2.55 11.59 -2.61
C VAL A 93 2.12 12.95 -2.07
N ALA A 94 1.48 13.01 -0.90
CA ALA A 94 1.08 14.26 -0.25
C ALA A 94 2.27 15.22 -0.08
N LYS A 95 3.42 14.69 0.39
CA LYS A 95 4.65 15.47 0.53
C LYS A 95 5.16 16.02 -0.81
N GLN A 96 5.11 15.24 -1.91
CA GLN A 96 5.48 15.70 -3.24
C GLN A 96 4.55 16.84 -3.75
N LEU A 97 3.30 16.81 -3.33
CA LEU A 97 2.29 17.83 -3.64
C LEU A 97 2.34 19.04 -2.67
N GLY A 98 3.31 19.07 -1.75
CA GLY A 98 3.53 20.17 -0.81
C GLY A 98 2.70 20.12 0.47
N PHE A 99 2.03 18.98 0.78
CA PHE A 99 1.27 18.84 2.02
C PHE A 99 2.14 18.22 3.13
N SER A 100 2.06 18.81 4.31
CA SER A 100 2.57 18.18 5.54
C SER A 100 1.64 17.04 5.97
N LYS A 101 2.13 16.18 6.88
CA LYS A 101 1.31 15.10 7.44
C LYS A 101 0.06 15.63 8.14
N ALA A 102 0.16 16.77 8.83
CA ALA A 102 -0.95 17.42 9.53
C ALA A 102 -2.05 17.96 8.59
N GLN A 103 -1.72 18.20 7.33
CA GLN A 103 -2.65 18.67 6.32
C GLN A 103 -3.36 17.53 5.58
N VAL A 104 -3.07 16.28 5.92
CA VAL A 104 -3.75 15.11 5.35
C VAL A 104 -4.92 14.72 6.23
N LYS A 105 -6.10 14.58 5.61
CA LYS A 105 -7.31 14.01 6.21
C LYS A 105 -7.62 12.66 5.58
N TRP A 106 -8.00 11.68 6.39
CA TRP A 106 -8.44 10.40 5.89
C TRP A 106 -9.96 10.25 6.03
N THR A 107 -10.60 9.71 4.99
CA THR A 107 -12.05 9.42 4.98
C THR A 107 -12.29 7.95 4.65
N VAL A 108 -13.23 7.34 5.39
CA VAL A 108 -13.66 5.97 5.11
C VAL A 108 -14.52 5.95 3.86
N THR A 109 -14.11 5.18 2.89
CA THR A 109 -14.88 4.95 1.67
C THR A 109 -14.79 3.46 1.31
N PRO A 110 -15.91 2.72 1.28
CA PRO A 110 -15.90 1.31 0.89
C PRO A 110 -15.27 1.10 -0.49
N PHE A 111 -14.51 0.02 -0.65
CA PHE A 111 -13.75 -0.30 -1.86
C PHE A 111 -14.54 -0.07 -3.15
N ASN A 112 -15.73 -0.69 -3.26
CA ASN A 112 -16.55 -0.58 -4.47
C ASN A 112 -17.10 0.83 -4.74
N ASN A 113 -17.17 1.70 -3.72
CA ASN A 113 -17.62 3.07 -3.89
C ASN A 113 -16.52 3.97 -4.47
N SER A 114 -15.25 3.57 -4.35
CA SER A 114 -14.11 4.37 -4.81
C SER A 114 -14.15 4.62 -6.33
N PHE A 115 -14.61 3.64 -7.11
CA PHE A 115 -14.67 3.73 -8.58
C PHE A 115 -16.09 3.81 -9.17
N ARG A 116 -17.13 4.06 -8.35
CA ARG A 116 -18.48 4.38 -8.88
C ARG A 116 -18.45 5.74 -9.60
N PRO A 117 -19.29 5.98 -10.61
CA PRO A 117 -19.44 7.30 -11.23
C PRO A 117 -19.86 8.37 -10.22
N GLY A 118 -19.58 9.65 -10.54
CA GLY A 118 -20.01 10.81 -9.77
C GLY A 118 -18.99 11.37 -8.78
N LYS A 119 -19.45 12.35 -7.97
CA LYS A 119 -18.61 13.05 -7.00
C LYS A 119 -17.99 12.11 -5.98
N LYS A 120 -16.75 12.42 -5.60
CA LYS A 120 -15.97 11.66 -4.62
C LYS A 120 -15.85 12.41 -3.29
N PRO A 121 -15.88 11.69 -2.14
CA PRO A 121 -15.64 12.29 -0.83
C PRO A 121 -14.13 12.39 -0.52
N PHE A 122 -13.27 12.29 -1.52
CA PHE A 122 -11.81 12.31 -1.40
C PHE A 122 -11.17 13.01 -2.61
N ASP A 123 -9.99 13.55 -2.43
CA ASP A 123 -9.16 14.07 -3.51
C ASP A 123 -8.51 12.93 -4.30
N PHE A 124 -7.99 11.92 -3.59
CA PHE A 124 -7.68 10.61 -4.16
C PHE A 124 -7.95 9.48 -3.17
N TYR A 125 -8.09 8.27 -3.68
CA TYR A 125 -8.31 7.05 -2.91
C TYR A 125 -7.15 6.08 -3.13
N ILE A 126 -6.79 5.34 -2.08
CA ILE A 126 -5.72 4.35 -2.10
C ILE A 126 -6.11 3.14 -1.25
N THR A 127 -6.45 2.03 -1.86
CA THR A 127 -6.68 0.71 -1.26
C THR A 127 -6.68 -0.34 -2.36
N GLN A 128 -5.53 -0.80 -2.79
CA GLN A 128 -5.29 -1.88 -3.78
C GLN A 128 -6.22 -1.84 -5.00
N VAL A 129 -6.47 -0.64 -5.53
CA VAL A 129 -7.35 -0.52 -6.70
C VAL A 129 -6.56 -0.72 -7.97
N SER A 130 -6.75 -1.88 -8.59
CA SER A 130 -6.17 -2.19 -9.89
C SER A 130 -6.76 -1.30 -10.97
N TYR A 131 -5.90 -0.74 -11.81
CA TYR A 131 -6.32 -0.13 -13.05
C TYR A 131 -7.09 -1.16 -13.90
N ASN A 132 -8.23 -0.74 -14.39
CA ASN A 132 -9.08 -1.51 -15.27
C ASN A 132 -9.75 -0.55 -16.27
N PRO A 133 -9.77 -0.83 -17.58
CA PRO A 133 -10.38 0.05 -18.58
C PRO A 133 -11.85 0.36 -18.30
N GLN A 134 -12.61 -0.57 -17.71
CA GLN A 134 -14.01 -0.32 -17.37
C GLN A 134 -14.14 0.68 -16.21
N ARG A 135 -13.33 0.52 -15.16
CA ARG A 135 -13.26 1.50 -14.05
C ARG A 135 -12.82 2.88 -14.55
N ALA A 136 -11.86 2.92 -15.49
CA ALA A 136 -11.33 4.18 -16.04
C ALA A 136 -12.37 4.99 -16.86
N LYS A 137 -13.50 4.39 -17.23
CA LYS A 137 -14.64 5.14 -17.80
C LYS A 137 -15.31 6.04 -16.76
N ALA A 138 -15.36 5.60 -15.50
CA ALA A 138 -16.08 6.26 -14.41
C ALA A 138 -15.18 7.16 -13.53
N VAL A 139 -13.88 6.88 -13.45
CA VAL A 139 -12.91 7.57 -12.60
C VAL A 139 -11.59 7.77 -13.32
N ASP A 140 -10.75 8.65 -12.79
CA ASP A 140 -9.37 8.74 -13.24
C ASP A 140 -8.47 7.84 -12.38
N PHE A 141 -7.39 7.37 -12.99
CA PHE A 141 -6.34 6.63 -12.32
C PHE A 141 -5.00 7.34 -12.47
N SER A 142 -4.22 7.32 -11.42
CA SER A 142 -2.81 7.69 -11.53
C SER A 142 -2.00 6.61 -12.25
N LYS A 143 -0.72 6.92 -12.53
CA LYS A 143 0.31 5.91 -12.81
C LYS A 143 0.38 4.89 -11.66
N GLY A 144 0.92 3.71 -11.97
CA GLY A 144 1.03 2.63 -10.98
C GLY A 144 2.03 2.95 -9.86
N TYR A 145 1.59 2.81 -8.62
CA TYR A 145 2.48 2.84 -7.46
C TYR A 145 2.90 1.44 -7.01
N TYR A 146 2.21 0.38 -7.47
CA TYR A 146 2.53 -1.02 -7.22
C TYR A 146 2.15 -1.89 -8.42
N PHE A 147 2.93 -2.96 -8.66
CA PHE A 147 2.64 -3.97 -9.66
C PHE A 147 2.46 -5.31 -8.97
N VAL A 148 1.34 -5.96 -9.20
CA VAL A 148 0.89 -7.11 -8.43
C VAL A 148 0.60 -8.32 -9.33
N ASN A 149 0.73 -9.52 -8.75
CA ASN A 149 0.15 -10.75 -9.27
C ASN A 149 -1.03 -11.17 -8.38
N GLN A 150 -2.00 -11.84 -8.98
CA GLN A 150 -3.05 -12.53 -8.23
C GLN A 150 -2.50 -13.83 -7.66
N SER A 151 -3.03 -14.26 -6.52
CA SER A 151 -2.64 -15.49 -5.83
C SER A 151 -3.85 -16.23 -5.30
N ILE A 152 -3.69 -17.52 -5.05
CA ILE A 152 -4.74 -18.34 -4.45
C ILE A 152 -4.29 -18.87 -3.11
N VAL A 153 -5.16 -18.73 -2.12
CA VAL A 153 -5.04 -19.27 -0.77
C VAL A 153 -5.96 -20.47 -0.63
N GLY A 154 -5.43 -21.59 -0.19
CA GLY A 154 -6.18 -22.78 0.24
C GLY A 154 -5.81 -23.13 1.67
N ARG A 155 -6.41 -24.20 2.22
CA ARG A 155 -6.09 -24.70 3.57
C ARG A 155 -5.13 -25.88 3.50
N LYS A 156 -4.15 -25.91 4.40
CA LYS A 156 -3.23 -27.05 4.60
C LYS A 156 -4.02 -28.33 4.84
N GLY A 157 -3.52 -29.45 4.37
CA GLY A 157 -4.22 -30.75 4.49
C GLY A 157 -5.43 -30.94 3.57
N LYS A 158 -5.84 -29.91 2.84
CA LYS A 158 -6.89 -30.03 1.81
C LYS A 158 -6.27 -30.27 0.43
N PRO A 159 -6.94 -31.00 -0.47
CA PRO A 159 -6.39 -31.36 -1.79
C PRO A 159 -5.93 -30.16 -2.63
N ILE A 160 -6.61 -29.02 -2.53
CA ILE A 160 -6.24 -27.79 -3.24
C ILE A 160 -4.82 -27.30 -2.91
N ALA A 161 -4.33 -27.57 -1.68
CA ALA A 161 -3.00 -27.14 -1.22
C ALA A 161 -1.84 -27.78 -2.02
N SER A 162 -2.13 -28.82 -2.78
CA SER A 162 -1.15 -29.56 -3.61
C SER A 162 -1.26 -29.25 -5.10
N VAL A 163 -2.20 -28.42 -5.51
CA VAL A 163 -2.38 -28.03 -6.92
C VAL A 163 -1.16 -27.24 -7.41
N ARG A 164 -0.77 -27.50 -8.66
CA ARG A 164 0.41 -26.89 -9.31
C ARG A 164 0.10 -26.24 -10.66
N SER A 165 -1.15 -26.32 -11.12
CA SER A 165 -1.57 -25.75 -12.39
C SER A 165 -2.91 -25.02 -12.29
N ILE A 166 -3.13 -24.06 -13.16
CA ILE A 166 -4.42 -23.33 -13.25
C ILE A 166 -5.54 -24.31 -13.57
N ASN A 167 -5.30 -25.24 -14.49
CA ASN A 167 -6.31 -26.24 -14.87
C ASN A 167 -6.72 -27.14 -13.69
N GLY A 168 -5.78 -27.47 -12.80
CA GLY A 168 -6.04 -28.26 -11.61
C GLY A 168 -6.95 -27.56 -10.58
N LEU A 169 -7.16 -26.24 -10.70
CA LEU A 169 -8.05 -25.48 -9.82
C LEU A 169 -9.54 -25.59 -10.21
N LYS A 170 -9.87 -26.00 -11.43
CA LYS A 170 -11.24 -25.93 -11.97
C LYS A 170 -12.27 -26.68 -11.15
N LYS A 171 -11.92 -27.83 -10.61
CA LYS A 171 -12.81 -28.69 -9.80
C LYS A 171 -13.10 -28.17 -8.39
N TYR A 172 -12.46 -27.06 -7.95
CA TYR A 172 -12.61 -26.55 -6.60
C TYR A 172 -13.59 -25.38 -6.54
N ARG A 173 -14.25 -25.24 -5.40
CA ARG A 173 -15.09 -24.08 -5.10
C ARG A 173 -14.21 -22.87 -4.82
N LEU A 174 -14.15 -21.94 -5.74
CA LEU A 174 -13.34 -20.75 -5.65
C LEU A 174 -14.19 -19.54 -5.28
N GLY A 175 -13.60 -18.58 -4.58
CA GLY A 175 -14.27 -17.34 -4.21
C GLY A 175 -13.35 -16.14 -4.18
N ALA A 176 -13.96 -14.96 -4.26
CA ALA A 176 -13.30 -13.66 -4.14
C ALA A 176 -14.32 -12.57 -3.76
N GLN A 177 -13.82 -11.38 -3.40
CA GLN A 177 -14.68 -10.22 -3.20
C GLN A 177 -15.25 -9.73 -4.53
N VAL A 178 -16.51 -9.29 -4.50
CA VAL A 178 -17.21 -8.72 -5.66
C VAL A 178 -16.48 -7.49 -6.22
N GLY A 179 -16.49 -7.34 -7.54
CA GLY A 179 -15.91 -6.18 -8.22
C GLY A 179 -14.39 -6.12 -8.25
N THR A 180 -13.68 -7.18 -7.81
CA THR A 180 -12.22 -7.27 -7.83
C THR A 180 -11.69 -7.89 -9.12
N THR A 181 -10.43 -7.60 -9.45
CA THR A 181 -9.68 -8.30 -10.49
C THR A 181 -9.42 -9.75 -10.14
N SER A 182 -9.41 -10.09 -8.84
CA SER A 182 -9.36 -11.47 -8.34
C SER A 182 -10.57 -12.28 -8.81
N TYR A 183 -11.78 -11.73 -8.69
CA TYR A 183 -13.00 -12.35 -9.21
C TYR A 183 -12.93 -12.49 -10.73
N ASP A 184 -12.53 -11.43 -11.43
CA ASP A 184 -12.35 -11.46 -12.88
C ASP A 184 -11.36 -12.54 -13.31
N TYR A 185 -10.28 -12.75 -12.54
CA TYR A 185 -9.28 -13.79 -12.82
C TYR A 185 -9.90 -15.19 -12.69
N ILE A 186 -10.71 -15.44 -11.66
CA ILE A 186 -11.40 -16.72 -11.52
C ILE A 186 -12.29 -16.98 -12.74
N VAL A 187 -13.12 -16.01 -13.12
CA VAL A 187 -14.11 -16.18 -14.21
C VAL A 187 -13.45 -16.31 -15.58
N LYS A 188 -12.43 -15.48 -15.86
CA LYS A 188 -11.84 -15.34 -17.21
C LYS A 188 -10.67 -16.28 -17.47
N GLN A 189 -9.91 -16.62 -16.44
CA GLN A 189 -8.65 -17.39 -16.57
C GLN A 189 -8.78 -18.80 -16.01
N ILE A 190 -9.25 -18.97 -14.77
CA ILE A 190 -9.37 -20.29 -14.16
C ILE A 190 -10.55 -21.05 -14.77
N LYS A 191 -11.70 -20.38 -14.93
CA LYS A 191 -12.96 -20.94 -15.49
C LYS A 191 -13.34 -22.23 -14.75
N PRO A 192 -13.66 -22.15 -13.43
CA PRO A 192 -13.96 -23.33 -12.63
C PRO A 192 -15.25 -24.01 -13.11
N ASP A 193 -15.36 -25.31 -12.85
CA ASP A 193 -16.51 -26.17 -13.24
C ASP A 193 -17.81 -25.73 -12.54
N SER A 194 -17.70 -25.07 -11.39
CA SER A 194 -18.82 -24.47 -10.66
C SER A 194 -18.71 -22.96 -10.59
N SER A 195 -19.84 -22.25 -10.53
CA SER A 195 -19.86 -20.79 -10.43
C SER A 195 -19.07 -20.31 -9.21
N PRO A 196 -18.14 -19.34 -9.37
CA PRO A 196 -17.39 -18.78 -8.25
C PRO A 196 -18.30 -18.18 -7.19
N LYS A 197 -17.94 -18.32 -5.92
CA LYS A 197 -18.64 -17.67 -4.82
C LYS A 197 -18.18 -16.23 -4.70
N VAL A 198 -19.12 -15.31 -4.53
CA VAL A 198 -18.89 -13.86 -4.49
C VAL A 198 -19.29 -13.34 -3.12
N TYR A 199 -18.44 -12.49 -2.56
CA TYR A 199 -18.61 -11.92 -1.23
C TYR A 199 -18.50 -10.39 -1.28
N ASP A 200 -19.27 -9.71 -0.45
CA ASP A 200 -19.28 -8.23 -0.43
C ASP A 200 -17.97 -7.64 0.07
N THR A 201 -17.27 -8.36 0.94
CA THR A 201 -15.98 -7.94 1.50
C THR A 201 -14.96 -9.07 1.44
N ASN A 202 -13.68 -8.70 1.46
CA ASN A 202 -12.60 -9.69 1.55
C ASN A 202 -12.67 -10.48 2.86
N ASP A 203 -13.08 -9.86 3.97
CA ASP A 203 -13.26 -10.53 5.25
C ASP A 203 -14.33 -11.63 5.18
N ALA A 204 -15.46 -11.39 4.52
CA ALA A 204 -16.50 -12.39 4.32
C ALA A 204 -15.96 -13.57 3.49
N ALA A 205 -15.15 -13.30 2.46
CA ALA A 205 -14.50 -14.34 1.67
C ALA A 205 -13.48 -15.15 2.49
N VAL A 206 -12.71 -14.50 3.36
CA VAL A 206 -11.79 -15.15 4.31
C VAL A 206 -12.54 -16.04 5.28
N GLN A 207 -13.66 -15.58 5.85
CA GLN A 207 -14.50 -16.41 6.73
C GLN A 207 -15.07 -17.63 5.99
N ALA A 208 -15.49 -17.46 4.74
CA ALA A 208 -15.97 -18.57 3.92
C ALA A 208 -14.88 -19.63 3.67
N LEU A 209 -13.63 -19.24 3.48
CA LEU A 209 -12.49 -20.15 3.39
C LEU A 209 -12.27 -20.89 4.72
N LYS A 210 -12.31 -20.18 5.86
CA LYS A 210 -12.18 -20.79 7.20
C LYS A 210 -13.27 -21.81 7.46
N ASN A 211 -14.50 -21.51 7.08
CA ASN A 211 -15.67 -22.35 7.28
C ASN A 211 -15.77 -23.48 6.24
N GLY A 212 -14.87 -23.56 5.27
CA GLY A 212 -14.88 -24.58 4.22
C GLY A 212 -16.04 -24.42 3.22
N GLN A 213 -16.64 -23.23 3.13
CA GLN A 213 -17.67 -22.91 2.14
C GLN A 213 -17.05 -22.74 0.74
N ILE A 214 -15.78 -22.30 0.68
CA ILE A 214 -14.90 -22.31 -0.49
C ILE A 214 -13.64 -23.11 -0.17
N ASP A 215 -13.04 -23.68 -1.21
CA ASP A 215 -11.79 -24.41 -1.11
C ASP A 215 -10.59 -23.50 -1.37
N GLY A 216 -10.78 -22.48 -2.21
CA GLY A 216 -9.76 -21.50 -2.57
C GLY A 216 -10.26 -20.06 -2.61
N LEU A 217 -9.48 -19.15 -2.04
CA LEU A 217 -9.68 -17.71 -2.06
C LEU A 217 -8.66 -17.08 -2.99
N VAL A 218 -9.10 -16.33 -4.00
CA VAL A 218 -8.21 -15.56 -4.89
C VAL A 218 -8.15 -14.11 -4.43
N VAL A 219 -6.92 -13.62 -4.22
CA VAL A 219 -6.61 -12.26 -3.75
C VAL A 219 -5.27 -11.81 -4.31
N ASP A 220 -4.94 -10.54 -4.15
CA ASP A 220 -3.61 -10.01 -4.43
C ASP A 220 -2.53 -10.72 -3.62
N GLN A 221 -1.36 -10.92 -4.21
CA GLN A 221 -0.30 -11.70 -3.58
C GLN A 221 0.10 -11.22 -2.18
N PRO A 222 0.34 -9.93 -1.88
CA PRO A 222 0.65 -9.51 -0.52
C PRO A 222 -0.49 -9.77 0.47
N THR A 223 -1.73 -9.64 0.02
CA THR A 223 -2.92 -9.98 0.81
C THR A 223 -2.97 -11.48 1.10
N ALA A 224 -2.64 -12.35 0.14
CA ALA A 224 -2.57 -13.79 0.35
C ALA A 224 -1.60 -14.18 1.48
N PHE A 225 -0.44 -13.52 1.54
CA PHE A 225 0.52 -13.75 2.63
C PHE A 225 0.00 -13.27 3.98
N TYR A 226 -0.68 -12.13 4.04
CA TYR A 226 -1.31 -11.68 5.28
C TYR A 226 -2.43 -12.62 5.74
N VAL A 227 -3.30 -13.05 4.82
CA VAL A 227 -4.37 -14.02 5.12
C VAL A 227 -3.80 -15.28 5.75
N THR A 228 -2.74 -15.85 5.17
CA THR A 228 -2.13 -17.10 5.68
C THR A 228 -1.30 -16.91 6.94
N ALA A 229 -0.75 -15.73 7.18
CA ALA A 229 0.05 -15.45 8.37
C ALA A 229 -0.79 -15.08 9.60
N VAL A 230 -1.97 -14.47 9.40
CA VAL A 230 -2.74 -13.82 10.48
C VAL A 230 -4.19 -14.29 10.55
N GLN A 231 -4.89 -14.34 9.41
CA GLN A 231 -6.33 -14.55 9.41
C GLN A 231 -6.73 -16.04 9.37
N VAL A 232 -5.95 -16.88 8.65
CA VAL A 232 -6.21 -18.32 8.46
C VAL A 232 -4.94 -19.09 8.85
N PRO A 233 -4.77 -19.48 10.12
CA PRO A 233 -3.52 -20.11 10.61
C PRO A 233 -3.14 -21.42 9.89
N ASP A 234 -4.11 -22.18 9.42
CA ASP A 234 -3.93 -23.35 8.57
C ASP A 234 -3.95 -23.03 7.06
N GLY A 235 -3.91 -21.73 6.72
CA GLY A 235 -3.84 -21.27 5.35
C GLY A 235 -2.49 -21.56 4.69
N LYS A 236 -2.51 -21.70 3.37
CA LYS A 236 -1.34 -21.84 2.51
C LYS A 236 -1.55 -21.02 1.25
N VAL A 237 -0.55 -20.23 0.89
CA VAL A 237 -0.50 -19.67 -0.47
C VAL A 237 -0.17 -20.84 -1.40
N VAL A 238 -1.17 -21.31 -2.13
CA VAL A 238 -1.05 -22.46 -3.06
C VAL A 238 -0.15 -22.08 -4.22
N GLY A 239 -0.33 -20.85 -4.72
CA GLY A 239 0.53 -20.28 -5.74
C GLY A 239 0.07 -18.89 -6.17
N GLN A 240 0.91 -18.28 -6.99
CA GLN A 240 0.62 -17.03 -7.69
C GLN A 240 0.36 -17.32 -9.17
N PHE A 241 -0.38 -16.46 -9.81
CA PHE A 241 -0.65 -16.53 -11.24
C PHE A 241 0.32 -15.65 -12.02
N GLY A 242 0.73 -16.09 -13.20
CA GLY A 242 1.49 -15.28 -14.14
C GLY A 242 0.65 -14.08 -14.63
N ALA A 243 1.34 -13.03 -15.07
CA ALA A 243 0.67 -11.90 -15.69
C ALA A 243 -0.06 -12.32 -16.97
N VAL A 244 -1.31 -11.86 -17.12
CA VAL A 244 -2.09 -12.01 -18.37
C VAL A 244 -2.07 -10.68 -19.08
N GLY A 245 -1.39 -10.60 -20.23
CA GLY A 245 -1.18 -9.34 -20.93
C GLY A 245 -0.22 -8.40 -20.19
N SER A 246 -0.60 -7.13 -20.01
CA SER A 246 0.16 -6.18 -19.22
C SER A 246 0.09 -6.51 -17.72
N LYS A 247 1.20 -6.28 -17.02
CA LYS A 247 1.26 -6.49 -15.57
C LYS A 247 0.22 -5.63 -14.85
N GLU A 248 -0.58 -6.26 -14.00
CA GLU A 248 -1.58 -5.59 -13.18
C GLU A 248 -0.93 -4.55 -12.27
N ARG A 249 -1.53 -3.36 -12.17
CA ARG A 249 -1.00 -2.28 -11.34
C ARG A 249 -2.07 -1.61 -10.51
N PHE A 250 -1.72 -1.24 -9.30
CA PHE A 250 -2.54 -0.35 -8.48
C PHE A 250 -2.25 1.11 -8.81
N GLY A 251 -3.32 1.91 -8.95
CA GLY A 251 -3.25 3.34 -9.12
C GLY A 251 -4.08 4.07 -8.08
N LEU A 252 -3.74 5.32 -7.80
CA LEU A 252 -4.64 6.19 -7.04
C LEU A 252 -5.89 6.42 -7.87
N VAL A 253 -7.06 6.34 -7.23
CA VAL A 253 -8.33 6.64 -7.87
C VAL A 253 -8.73 8.08 -7.57
N LEU A 254 -9.10 8.82 -8.60
CA LEU A 254 -9.52 10.21 -8.51
C LEU A 254 -10.89 10.38 -9.18
N GLN A 255 -11.59 11.44 -8.84
CA GLN A 255 -12.81 11.79 -9.56
C GLN A 255 -12.50 11.96 -11.05
N LYS A 256 -13.42 11.55 -11.91
CA LYS A 256 -13.27 11.70 -13.36
C LYS A 256 -13.06 13.16 -13.74
N GLY A 257 -11.99 13.44 -14.51
CA GLY A 257 -11.61 14.81 -14.89
C GLY A 257 -10.95 15.61 -13.77
N SER A 258 -10.44 15.00 -12.71
CA SER A 258 -9.76 15.68 -11.61
C SER A 258 -8.50 16.41 -12.09
N LYS A 259 -8.38 17.70 -11.75
CA LYS A 259 -7.17 18.48 -11.98
C LYS A 259 -5.93 17.91 -11.26
N LEU A 260 -6.16 17.19 -10.17
CA LEU A 260 -5.09 16.54 -9.39
C LEU A 260 -4.42 15.38 -10.16
N THR A 261 -5.09 14.76 -11.14
CA THR A 261 -4.60 13.54 -11.82
C THR A 261 -3.21 13.71 -12.42
N ALA A 262 -2.97 14.81 -13.13
CA ALA A 262 -1.67 15.08 -13.75
C ALA A 262 -0.56 15.28 -12.69
N CYS A 263 -0.86 15.94 -11.59
CA CYS A 263 0.07 16.20 -10.50
C CYS A 263 0.34 14.93 -9.67
N ALA A 264 -0.66 14.11 -9.44
CA ALA A 264 -0.50 12.77 -8.83
C ALA A 264 0.44 11.89 -9.68
N ASN A 265 0.31 11.92 -10.99
CA ASN A 265 1.21 11.22 -11.91
C ASN A 265 2.66 11.69 -11.79
N LYS A 266 2.89 13.02 -11.80
CA LYS A 266 4.22 13.60 -11.61
C LYS A 266 4.82 13.23 -10.24
N ALA A 267 3.99 13.21 -9.18
CA ALA A 267 4.42 12.81 -7.85
C ALA A 267 4.87 11.34 -7.84
N ILE A 268 4.10 10.43 -8.43
CA ILE A 268 4.44 9.00 -8.51
C ILE A 268 5.72 8.80 -9.34
N ASP A 269 5.88 9.49 -10.48
CA ASP A 269 7.11 9.43 -11.29
C ASP A 269 8.34 9.83 -10.47
N ARG A 270 8.27 10.94 -9.71
CA ARG A 270 9.36 11.36 -8.83
C ARG A 270 9.67 10.33 -7.74
N LEU A 271 8.64 9.72 -7.14
CA LEU A 271 8.81 8.70 -6.11
C LEU A 271 9.41 7.40 -6.65
N TRP A 272 9.15 7.06 -7.90
CA TRP A 272 9.85 5.97 -8.58
C TRP A 272 11.30 6.35 -8.92
N ALA A 273 11.51 7.53 -9.47
CA ALA A 273 12.83 7.99 -9.90
C ALA A 273 13.83 8.09 -8.74
N ASN A 274 13.38 8.62 -7.58
CA ASN A 274 14.23 8.77 -6.40
C ASN A 274 14.30 7.52 -5.50
N GLY A 275 13.69 6.41 -5.92
CA GLY A 275 13.72 5.14 -5.21
C GLY A 275 12.81 5.02 -3.99
N THR A 276 12.02 6.06 -3.66
CA THR A 276 11.14 6.04 -2.49
C THR A 276 10.15 4.86 -2.54
N ILE A 277 9.46 4.65 -3.68
CA ILE A 277 8.50 3.55 -3.82
C ILE A 277 9.20 2.20 -3.65
N ARG A 278 10.38 1.99 -4.26
CA ARG A 278 11.14 0.74 -4.09
C ARG A 278 11.54 0.48 -2.65
N ASN A 279 11.96 1.53 -1.93
CA ASN A 279 12.30 1.41 -0.52
C ASN A 279 11.08 1.07 0.35
N LEU A 280 9.93 1.70 0.10
CA LEU A 280 8.68 1.38 0.80
C LEU A 280 8.23 -0.06 0.55
N GLN A 281 8.36 -0.57 -0.69
CA GLN A 281 8.12 -1.98 -1.01
C GLN A 281 9.02 -2.91 -0.18
N ARG A 282 10.32 -2.59 -0.11
CA ARG A 282 11.28 -3.37 0.69
C ARG A 282 10.93 -3.37 2.18
N ILE A 283 10.51 -2.24 2.73
CA ILE A 283 10.17 -2.13 4.16
C ILE A 283 8.88 -2.92 4.47
N TRP A 284 7.84 -2.74 3.69
CA TRP A 284 6.50 -3.21 4.05
C TRP A 284 6.09 -4.52 3.39
N LEU A 285 6.63 -4.84 2.19
CA LEU A 285 6.19 -5.97 1.37
C LEU A 285 7.27 -7.04 1.17
N ALA A 286 8.45 -6.92 1.76
CA ALA A 286 9.55 -7.88 1.56
C ALA A 286 9.18 -9.34 1.92
N ARG A 287 8.27 -9.54 2.88
CA ARG A 287 7.79 -10.86 3.30
C ARG A 287 6.64 -11.41 2.44
N ALA A 288 6.16 -10.62 1.49
CA ALA A 288 5.01 -10.97 0.64
C ALA A 288 5.45 -11.47 -0.74
N THR A 289 6.51 -12.27 -0.79
CA THR A 289 7.13 -12.79 -2.03
C THR A 289 7.40 -14.28 -1.92
N GLY A 290 7.70 -14.95 -3.05
CA GLY A 290 8.16 -16.33 -3.05
C GLY A 290 7.06 -17.39 -3.19
N ALA A 291 5.83 -17.03 -3.57
CA ALA A 291 4.82 -18.02 -3.92
C ALA A 291 5.16 -18.73 -5.23
N PRO A 292 4.95 -20.05 -5.36
CA PRO A 292 5.17 -20.78 -6.60
C PRO A 292 4.24 -20.26 -7.71
N VAL A 293 4.74 -20.19 -8.95
CA VAL A 293 3.91 -19.81 -10.11
C VAL A 293 3.11 -21.03 -10.57
N LEU A 294 1.80 -20.89 -10.64
CA LEU A 294 0.91 -21.90 -11.24
C LEU A 294 0.92 -21.75 -12.77
N LYS A 295 1.15 -22.87 -13.46
CA LYS A 295 1.21 -22.96 -14.93
C LYS A 295 -0.07 -23.54 -15.53
#